data_f04e453c44e3b10b72ded6ac180c0fea
#
_entry.id   f04e453c44e3b10b72ded6ac180c0fea
#
_cell.length_a   1.000
_cell.length_b   1.000
_cell.length_c   1.000
_cell.angle_alpha   90.00
_cell.angle_beta   90.00
_cell.angle_gamma   90.00
#
_symmetry.space_group_name_H-M   'P 1'
#
loop_
_entity.id
_entity.type
_entity.pdbx_description
1 polymer ?
#
loop_
_entity_poly.entity_id
_entity_poly.type
_entity_poly.pdbx_seq_one_letter_code
_entity_poly.pdbx_strand_id
1 'polypeptide(L)'
;MSNGTAQELLVRMLGKKLFVVLWRANTGVELGPVLRDHLEYMIELERRGVLFASGPLSGKPGDGLSILRAATIEDARAIAERDPFVTKGLRGFDLREWTLMEGSIGLTLNCSDRTIALA
;
A
#
# COMPACT_ATOMS: atom_id res chain seq x y z
N MET A 1 8.56 28.34 12.76
CA MET A 1 7.51 27.45 13.28
C MET A 1 6.16 28.10 13.15
N SER A 2 5.15 27.35 12.80
CA SER A 2 3.80 27.88 12.68
C SER A 2 3.17 28.11 14.06
N ASN A 3 2.49 29.24 14.22
CA ASN A 3 1.70 29.54 15.41
C ASN A 3 0.20 29.36 15.13
N GLY A 4 -0.15 28.63 14.08
CA GLY A 4 -1.54 28.45 13.70
C GLY A 4 -2.29 27.51 14.64
N THR A 5 -3.60 27.61 14.61
CA THR A 5 -4.48 26.66 15.28
C THR A 5 -4.36 25.28 14.63
N ALA A 6 -4.89 24.25 15.28
CA ALA A 6 -4.93 22.91 14.69
C ALA A 6 -5.59 22.92 13.32
N GLN A 7 -6.71 23.66 13.19
CA GLN A 7 -7.41 23.74 11.90
C GLN A 7 -6.56 24.40 10.82
N GLU A 8 -5.82 25.43 11.15
CA GLU A 8 -4.93 26.10 10.19
C GLU A 8 -3.79 25.19 9.74
N LEU A 9 -3.27 24.35 10.65
CA LEU A 9 -2.24 23.37 10.31
C LEU A 9 -2.81 22.29 9.41
N LEU A 10 -4.00 21.78 9.74
CA LEU A 10 -4.63 20.70 8.97
C LEU A 10 -4.89 21.07 7.51
N VAL A 11 -5.37 22.29 7.25
CA VAL A 11 -5.70 22.70 5.88
C VAL A 11 -4.47 22.85 4.97
N ARG A 12 -3.26 22.95 5.55
CA ARG A 12 -2.02 23.02 4.77
C ARG A 12 -1.47 21.66 4.40
N MET A 13 -1.94 20.60 5.02
CA MET A 13 -1.44 19.24 4.80
C MET A 13 -1.94 18.67 3.49
N LEU A 14 -1.33 17.59 3.02
CA LEU A 14 -1.62 17.02 1.71
C LEU A 14 -3.08 16.63 1.55
N GLY A 15 -3.65 15.95 2.55
CA GLY A 15 -5.07 15.57 2.50
C GLY A 15 -5.42 14.57 1.41
N LYS A 16 -4.48 13.72 0.99
CA LYS A 16 -4.71 12.79 -0.11
C LYS A 16 -5.38 11.53 0.41
N LYS A 17 -6.52 11.18 -0.20
CA LYS A 17 -7.22 9.93 0.10
C LYS A 17 -6.53 8.74 -0.55
N LEU A 18 -6.23 7.76 0.26
CA LEU A 18 -5.69 6.47 -0.15
C LEU A 18 -6.48 5.39 0.58
N PHE A 19 -6.20 4.13 0.26
CA PHE A 19 -6.88 3.01 0.90
C PHE A 19 -5.86 2.05 1.45
N VAL A 20 -6.00 1.72 2.73
CA VAL A 20 -5.09 0.81 3.43
C VAL A 20 -5.72 -0.57 3.47
N VAL A 21 -4.96 -1.55 2.99
CA VAL A 21 -5.32 -2.97 3.07
C VAL A 21 -4.40 -3.62 4.08
N LEU A 22 -4.98 -4.13 5.15
CA LEU A 22 -4.24 -4.91 6.14
C LEU A 22 -4.50 -6.38 5.84
N TRP A 23 -3.49 -7.07 5.33
CA TRP A 23 -3.58 -8.47 4.95
C TRP A 23 -3.36 -9.37 6.16
N ARG A 24 -4.18 -10.41 6.28
CA ARG A 24 -4.09 -11.39 7.36
C ARG A 24 -4.09 -12.79 6.77
N ALA A 25 -2.96 -13.49 6.93
CA ALA A 25 -2.86 -14.86 6.48
C ALA A 25 -3.74 -15.76 7.34
N ASN A 26 -4.41 -16.71 6.71
CA ASN A 26 -5.19 -17.72 7.42
C ASN A 26 -4.25 -18.68 8.13
N THR A 27 -4.70 -19.22 9.26
CA THR A 27 -3.89 -20.18 10.04
C THR A 27 -3.71 -21.49 9.28
N GLY A 28 -2.50 -22.03 9.29
CA GLY A 28 -2.21 -23.35 8.74
C GLY A 28 -2.14 -23.42 7.22
N VAL A 29 -2.08 -22.28 6.53
CA VAL A 29 -1.96 -22.26 5.07
C VAL A 29 -0.51 -22.08 4.63
N GLU A 30 -0.20 -22.59 3.44
CA GLU A 30 1.09 -22.40 2.80
C GLU A 30 0.95 -21.34 1.71
N LEU A 31 1.71 -20.25 1.83
CA LEU A 31 1.69 -19.15 0.87
C LEU A 31 2.68 -19.36 -0.27
N GLY A 32 3.76 -20.13 -0.03
CA GLY A 32 4.84 -20.30 -1.00
C GLY A 32 4.40 -20.68 -2.41
N PRO A 33 3.51 -21.66 -2.59
CA PRO A 33 3.06 -22.06 -3.93
C PRO A 33 2.34 -20.98 -4.72
N VAL A 34 1.78 -19.97 -4.05
CA VAL A 34 1.01 -18.90 -4.69
C VAL A 34 1.78 -17.57 -4.67
N LEU A 35 2.95 -17.54 -4.03
CA LEU A 35 3.71 -16.31 -3.84
C LEU A 35 4.06 -15.62 -5.17
N ARG A 36 4.49 -16.38 -6.17
CA ARG A 36 4.84 -15.81 -7.47
C ARG A 36 3.66 -15.08 -8.10
N ASP A 37 2.49 -15.70 -8.12
CA ASP A 37 1.28 -15.10 -8.70
C ASP A 37 0.90 -13.83 -7.95
N HIS A 38 1.00 -13.85 -6.61
CA HIS A 38 0.75 -12.69 -5.79
C HIS A 38 1.71 -11.54 -6.13
N LEU A 39 3.00 -11.83 -6.23
CA LEU A 39 4.00 -10.80 -6.54
C LEU A 39 3.79 -10.22 -7.93
N GLU A 40 3.48 -11.05 -8.91
CA GLU A 40 3.18 -10.58 -10.27
C GLU A 40 1.96 -9.64 -10.28
N TYR A 41 0.94 -9.97 -9.50
CA TYR A 41 -0.24 -9.12 -9.37
C TYR A 41 0.13 -7.77 -8.75
N MET A 42 0.91 -7.77 -7.67
CA MET A 42 1.31 -6.53 -6.99
C MET A 42 2.18 -5.66 -7.90
N ILE A 43 3.09 -6.26 -8.66
CA ILE A 43 3.94 -5.54 -9.60
C ILE A 43 3.09 -4.92 -10.72
N GLU A 44 2.07 -5.62 -11.18
CA GLU A 44 1.13 -5.08 -12.17
C GLU A 44 0.37 -3.87 -11.62
N LEU A 45 -0.09 -3.93 -10.37
CA LEU A 45 -0.73 -2.80 -9.72
C LEU A 45 0.22 -1.61 -9.60
N GLU A 46 1.49 -1.85 -9.30
CA GLU A 46 2.52 -0.82 -9.26
C GLU A 46 2.66 -0.15 -10.62
N ARG A 47 2.79 -0.95 -11.69
CA ARG A 47 2.96 -0.45 -13.06
C ARG A 47 1.76 0.38 -13.51
N ARG A 48 0.56 0.02 -13.07
CA ARG A 48 -0.67 0.76 -13.38
C ARG A 48 -0.86 1.99 -12.52
N GLY A 49 0.04 2.25 -11.57
CA GLY A 49 -0.07 3.40 -10.67
C GLY A 49 -1.12 3.23 -9.57
N VAL A 50 -1.64 2.03 -9.39
CA VAL A 50 -2.65 1.72 -8.37
C VAL A 50 -2.01 1.48 -7.01
N LEU A 51 -0.84 0.84 -6.99
CA LEU A 51 -0.14 0.53 -5.75
C LEU A 51 0.80 1.68 -5.37
N PHE A 52 0.51 2.33 -4.23
CA PHE A 52 1.36 3.38 -3.70
C PHE A 52 2.57 2.79 -2.97
N ALA A 53 2.34 1.82 -2.10
CA ALA A 53 3.38 1.15 -1.31
C ALA A 53 2.82 -0.14 -0.76
N SER A 54 3.69 -1.12 -0.53
CA SER A 54 3.27 -2.42 -0.02
C SER A 54 4.45 -3.16 0.57
N GLY A 55 4.20 -4.02 1.53
CA GLY A 55 5.22 -4.89 2.10
C GLY A 55 4.68 -5.78 3.19
N PRO A 56 5.46 -6.79 3.58
CA PRO A 56 5.08 -7.68 4.67
C PRO A 56 5.22 -6.99 6.03
N LEU A 57 4.38 -7.42 6.98
CA LEU A 57 4.49 -7.02 8.37
C LEU A 57 5.23 -8.12 9.13
N SER A 58 6.06 -7.72 10.09
CA SER A 58 6.71 -8.66 10.99
C SER A 58 5.68 -9.23 11.97
N GLY A 59 6.03 -10.37 12.58
CA GLY A 59 5.21 -11.02 13.58
C GLY A 59 4.63 -12.30 13.05
N LYS A 60 3.56 -12.26 12.29
CA LYS A 60 2.93 -13.45 11.73
C LYS A 60 3.24 -13.56 10.24
N PRO A 61 3.78 -14.70 9.76
CA PRO A 61 4.06 -14.89 8.34
C PRO A 61 2.80 -14.70 7.48
N GLY A 62 2.94 -13.97 6.40
CA GLY A 62 1.85 -13.71 5.46
C GLY A 62 1.01 -12.49 5.75
N ASP A 63 1.16 -11.87 6.90
CA ASP A 63 0.55 -10.59 7.19
C ASP A 63 1.27 -9.50 6.41
N GLY A 64 0.55 -8.45 6.02
CA GLY A 64 1.13 -7.39 5.23
C GLY A 64 0.28 -6.13 5.24
N LEU A 65 0.82 -5.11 4.59
CA LEU A 65 0.16 -3.82 4.45
C LEU A 65 0.34 -3.36 3.01
N SER A 66 -0.76 -2.98 2.37
CA SER A 66 -0.71 -2.34 1.06
C SER A 66 -1.48 -1.03 1.12
N ILE A 67 -1.00 -0.05 0.37
CA ILE A 67 -1.67 1.25 0.25
C ILE A 67 -2.01 1.44 -1.22
N LEU A 68 -3.31 1.60 -1.50
CA LEU A 68 -3.83 1.67 -2.86
C LEU A 68 -4.33 3.06 -3.20
N ARG A 69 -4.12 3.45 -4.45
CA ARG A 69 -4.81 4.58 -5.07
C ARG A 69 -6.03 4.04 -5.77
N ALA A 70 -7.20 4.56 -5.43
CA ALA A 70 -8.45 4.19 -6.06
C ALA A 70 -9.43 5.36 -5.94
N ALA A 71 -10.44 5.40 -6.77
CA ALA A 71 -11.43 6.47 -6.73
C ALA A 71 -12.40 6.27 -5.56
N THR A 72 -12.74 5.02 -5.25
CA THR A 72 -13.70 4.67 -4.22
C THR A 72 -13.21 3.48 -3.41
N ILE A 73 -13.81 3.29 -2.23
CA ILE A 73 -13.48 2.12 -1.40
C ILE A 73 -13.94 0.82 -2.09
N GLU A 74 -15.02 0.87 -2.86
CA GLU A 74 -15.50 -0.28 -3.61
C GLU A 74 -14.48 -0.72 -4.66
N ASP A 75 -13.86 0.24 -5.35
CA ASP A 75 -12.79 -0.06 -6.31
C ASP A 75 -11.58 -0.67 -5.60
N ALA A 76 -11.20 -0.10 -4.45
CA ALA A 76 -10.09 -0.64 -3.66
C ALA A 76 -10.38 -2.07 -3.20
N ARG A 77 -11.61 -2.34 -2.77
CA ARG A 77 -12.02 -3.68 -2.36
C ARG A 77 -11.92 -4.67 -3.51
N ALA A 78 -12.38 -4.30 -4.69
CA ALA A 78 -12.30 -5.16 -5.87
C ALA A 78 -10.85 -5.50 -6.22
N ILE A 79 -9.96 -4.54 -6.07
CA ILE A 79 -8.52 -4.75 -6.30
C ILE A 79 -7.97 -5.75 -5.27
N ALA A 80 -8.27 -5.56 -3.99
CA ALA A 80 -7.79 -6.45 -2.93
C ALA A 80 -8.34 -7.87 -3.09
N GLU A 81 -9.59 -8.00 -3.49
CA GLU A 81 -10.22 -9.31 -3.67
C GLU A 81 -9.65 -10.12 -4.82
N ARG A 82 -8.92 -9.50 -5.74
CA ARG A 82 -8.28 -10.17 -6.86
C ARG A 82 -6.86 -10.67 -6.56
N ASP A 83 -6.33 -10.34 -5.39
CA ASP A 83 -5.03 -10.88 -4.99
C ASP A 83 -5.10 -12.42 -4.99
N PRO A 84 -4.15 -13.11 -5.64
CA PRO A 84 -4.14 -14.57 -5.67
C PRO A 84 -4.18 -15.24 -4.29
N PHE A 85 -3.58 -14.64 -3.27
CA PHE A 85 -3.71 -15.16 -1.92
C PHE A 85 -5.15 -15.14 -1.42
N VAL A 86 -5.91 -14.12 -1.82
CA VAL A 86 -7.32 -13.99 -1.44
C VAL A 86 -8.20 -14.93 -2.27
N THR A 87 -8.01 -14.95 -3.60
CA THR A 87 -8.83 -15.79 -4.48
C THR A 87 -8.66 -17.27 -4.18
N LYS A 88 -7.51 -17.66 -3.63
CA LYS A 88 -7.24 -19.05 -3.25
C LYS A 88 -7.57 -19.35 -1.79
N GLY A 89 -8.17 -18.40 -1.08
CA GLY A 89 -8.61 -18.59 0.29
C GLY A 89 -7.48 -18.65 1.31
N LEU A 90 -6.29 -18.13 0.98
CA LEU A 90 -5.12 -18.23 1.85
C LEU A 90 -5.01 -17.06 2.83
N ARG A 91 -5.57 -15.90 2.49
CA ARG A 91 -5.61 -14.76 3.40
C ARG A 91 -6.82 -13.88 3.16
N GLY A 92 -7.18 -13.13 4.19
CA GLY A 92 -8.20 -12.10 4.13
C GLY A 92 -7.58 -10.74 4.36
N PHE A 93 -8.44 -9.73 4.50
CA PHE A 93 -7.95 -8.37 4.71
C PHE A 93 -8.99 -7.52 5.40
N ASP A 94 -8.49 -6.46 6.03
CA ASP A 94 -9.28 -5.32 6.45
C ASP A 94 -8.96 -4.16 5.52
N LEU A 95 -9.97 -3.41 5.12
CA LEU A 95 -9.82 -2.29 4.19
C LEU A 95 -10.36 -1.02 4.82
N ARG A 96 -9.57 0.04 4.80
CA ARG A 96 -9.97 1.33 5.34
C ARG A 96 -9.50 2.47 4.44
N GLU A 97 -10.30 3.52 4.36
CA GLU A 97 -9.86 4.77 3.77
C GLU A 97 -8.83 5.41 4.70
N TRP A 98 -7.80 5.97 4.12
CA TRP A 98 -6.73 6.65 4.85
C TRP A 98 -6.42 7.98 4.18
N THR A 99 -6.40 9.04 4.96
CA THR A 99 -6.03 10.35 4.45
C THR A 99 -4.59 10.62 4.80
N LEU A 100 -3.73 10.69 3.78
CA LEU A 100 -2.31 11.00 3.97
C LEU A 100 -2.16 12.49 4.20
N MET A 101 -1.67 12.85 5.37
CA MET A 101 -1.56 14.26 5.80
C MET A 101 -0.13 14.73 5.84
N GLU A 102 0.73 14.08 6.62
CA GLU A 102 2.13 14.48 6.82
C GLU A 102 3.07 13.31 6.57
N GLY A 103 4.32 13.63 6.33
CA GLY A 103 5.37 12.68 6.03
C GLY A 103 6.29 13.27 4.98
N SER A 104 7.34 12.56 4.65
CA SER A 104 8.29 13.02 3.63
C SER A 104 8.89 11.84 2.87
N ILE A 105 9.23 12.10 1.61
CA ILE A 105 9.95 11.15 0.76
C ILE A 105 11.15 11.91 0.19
N GLY A 106 12.34 11.33 0.34
CA GLY A 106 13.55 11.91 -0.19
C GLY A 106 14.04 11.11 -1.39
N LEU A 107 14.40 11.82 -2.47
CA LEU A 107 14.95 11.22 -3.68
C LEU A 107 16.24 11.91 -4.05
N THR A 108 17.22 11.14 -4.53
CA THR A 108 18.47 11.68 -5.09
C THR A 108 18.56 11.27 -6.56
N LEU A 109 18.69 12.26 -7.44
CA LEU A 109 18.92 12.01 -8.87
C LEU A 109 20.41 12.14 -9.16
N ASN A 110 21.03 11.07 -9.62
CA ASN A 110 22.45 11.05 -9.99
C ASN A 110 22.57 11.34 -11.49
N CYS A 111 23.18 12.48 -11.83
CA CYS A 111 23.26 12.93 -13.22
C CYS A 111 24.25 12.14 -14.05
N SER A 112 25.28 11.55 -13.41
CA SER A 112 26.33 10.81 -14.14
C SER A 112 25.81 9.57 -14.85
N ASP A 113 24.78 8.93 -14.30
CA ASP A 113 24.21 7.69 -14.86
C ASP A 113 22.69 7.74 -14.94
N ARG A 114 22.06 8.87 -14.60
CA ARG A 114 20.62 9.08 -14.61
C ARG A 114 19.84 8.13 -13.70
N THR A 115 20.47 7.63 -12.64
CA THR A 115 19.80 6.78 -11.65
C THR A 115 19.16 7.62 -10.56
N ILE A 116 18.14 7.05 -9.92
CA ILE A 116 17.45 7.67 -8.79
C ILE A 116 17.61 6.76 -7.57
N ALA A 117 17.96 7.36 -6.44
CA ALA A 117 18.07 6.65 -5.17
C ALA A 117 17.08 7.24 -4.17
N LEU A 118 16.49 6.37 -3.35
CA LEU A 118 15.71 6.81 -2.20
C LEU A 118 16.65 7.19 -1.07
N ALA A 119 16.35 8.31 -0.46
CA ALA A 119 17.11 8.78 0.69
C ALA A 119 16.68 8.06 1.97
#